data_2ee068e7f16ab26ecc6a9e9a4f46cbfb
#
_entry.id   2ee068e7f16ab26ecc6a9e9a4f46cbfb
#
_cell.length_a   1.000
_cell.length_b   1.000
_cell.length_c   1.000
_cell.angle_alpha   90.00
_cell.angle_beta   90.00
_cell.angle_gamma   90.00
#
_symmetry.space_group_name_H-M   'P 1'
#
loop_
_entity.id
_entity.type
_entity.pdbx_description
1 polymer ?
#
loop_
_entity_poly.entity_id
_entity_poly.type
_entity_poly.pdbx_seq_one_letter_code
_entity_poly.pdbx_strand_id
1 'polypeptide(L)'
;MSSTAGELVTEVLAYDGGREVTAYVPAAAAEAVVFAGDGQLITSWGAGLEAAGLPPTMIVGAHRPADETLRLHEYSPGRSTDAFTFDPQRFAAHEKFFVEDVRRWAATRLGTELPADRTAAFGVSAGAELALAMGLRHPDIYGAVFCASPGAGYQPPAVLPSRLPRTYLVAGTEEPFFLTNARRWADALRSADGDVVMAERTGSHGDAFWKHEFPRVVAWAFGH
;
A
#
# COMPACT_ATOMS: atom_id res chain seq x y z
N MET A 1 -31.70 9.56 9.32
CA MET A 1 -31.27 9.14 7.99
C MET A 1 -29.82 8.70 8.14
N SER A 2 -29.54 7.40 8.03
CA SER A 2 -28.15 6.92 8.03
C SER A 2 -27.42 7.55 6.84
N SER A 3 -26.20 8.06 7.07
CA SER A 3 -25.31 8.49 6.00
C SER A 3 -25.15 7.33 5.01
N THR A 4 -25.38 7.58 3.73
CA THR A 4 -25.21 6.57 2.67
C THR A 4 -23.77 6.51 2.16
N ALA A 5 -22.86 7.28 2.73
CA ALA A 5 -21.44 7.34 2.40
C ALA A 5 -20.59 6.97 3.62
N GLY A 6 -19.45 6.37 3.36
CA GLY A 6 -18.45 6.09 4.39
C GLY A 6 -17.87 7.36 5.01
N GLU A 7 -17.13 7.21 6.08
CA GLU A 7 -16.55 8.31 6.85
C GLU A 7 -15.03 8.18 7.02
N LEU A 8 -14.37 9.33 7.21
CA LEU A 8 -12.96 9.39 7.59
C LEU A 8 -12.83 9.50 9.12
N VAL A 9 -12.03 8.62 9.69
CA VAL A 9 -11.72 8.61 11.13
C VAL A 9 -10.22 8.72 11.29
N THR A 10 -9.75 9.73 12.04
CA THR A 10 -8.32 9.95 12.29
C THR A 10 -8.02 9.84 13.79
N GLU A 11 -6.90 9.20 14.10
CA GLU A 11 -6.38 9.07 15.46
C GLU A 11 -4.86 9.21 15.45
N VAL A 12 -4.29 9.66 16.57
CA VAL A 12 -2.84 9.75 16.77
C VAL A 12 -2.38 8.55 17.58
N LEU A 13 -1.53 7.71 16.97
CA LEU A 13 -0.93 6.54 17.62
C LEU A 13 0.47 6.86 18.15
N ALA A 14 0.91 6.10 19.16
CA ALA A 14 2.19 6.30 19.85
C ALA A 14 3.36 5.78 19.00
N TYR A 15 3.72 6.51 17.95
CA TYR A 15 4.90 6.26 17.14
C TYR A 15 5.56 7.61 16.81
N ASP A 16 6.87 7.72 17.00
CA ASP A 16 7.69 8.88 16.61
C ASP A 16 7.14 10.24 17.16
N GLY A 17 6.78 10.27 18.44
CA GLY A 17 6.20 11.45 19.08
C GLY A 17 4.73 11.69 18.79
N GLY A 18 4.08 10.79 18.05
CA GLY A 18 2.68 10.84 17.64
C GLY A 18 2.54 10.82 16.12
N ARG A 19 1.97 9.74 15.59
CA ARG A 19 1.72 9.57 14.16
C ARG A 19 0.22 9.49 13.89
N GLU A 20 -0.29 10.38 13.06
CA GLU A 20 -1.66 10.29 12.59
C GLU A 20 -1.87 9.05 11.73
N VAL A 21 -2.97 8.37 11.98
CA VAL A 21 -3.49 7.28 11.17
C VAL A 21 -4.93 7.61 10.83
N THR A 22 -5.28 7.54 9.56
CA THR A 22 -6.64 7.78 9.10
C THR A 22 -7.21 6.50 8.51
N ALA A 23 -8.47 6.21 8.79
CA ALA A 23 -9.23 5.19 8.10
C ALA A 23 -10.40 5.82 7.33
N TYR A 24 -10.61 5.37 6.12
CA TYR A 24 -11.91 5.44 5.47
C TYR A 24 -12.70 4.20 5.88
N VAL A 25 -13.80 4.42 6.59
CA VAL A 25 -14.71 3.35 7.02
C VAL A 25 -15.92 3.37 6.08
N PRO A 26 -16.15 2.31 5.30
CA PRO A 26 -17.28 2.27 4.37
C PRO A 26 -18.62 2.27 5.12
N ALA A 27 -19.70 2.72 4.47
CA ALA A 27 -21.05 2.77 5.07
C ALA A 27 -21.61 1.37 5.39
N ALA A 28 -21.27 0.37 4.60
CA ALA A 28 -21.58 -1.03 4.86
C ALA A 28 -20.45 -1.71 5.65
N ALA A 29 -20.73 -2.88 6.24
CA ALA A 29 -19.70 -3.67 6.90
C ALA A 29 -18.55 -3.98 5.94
N ALA A 30 -17.32 -3.70 6.36
CA ALA A 30 -16.15 -3.90 5.50
C ALA A 30 -15.94 -5.39 5.22
N GLU A 31 -15.77 -5.71 3.94
CA GLU A 31 -15.47 -7.05 3.44
C GLU A 31 -13.99 -7.22 3.08
N ALA A 32 -13.27 -6.10 2.96
CA ALA A 32 -11.84 -6.06 2.68
C ALA A 32 -11.18 -4.87 3.38
N VAL A 33 -9.87 -4.94 3.54
CA VAL A 33 -9.07 -3.83 4.07
C VAL A 33 -7.81 -3.62 3.24
N VAL A 34 -7.50 -2.36 2.98
CA VAL A 34 -6.27 -1.93 2.30
C VAL A 34 -5.47 -1.07 3.26
N PHE A 35 -4.26 -1.50 3.58
CA PHE A 35 -3.31 -0.73 4.38
C PHE A 35 -2.36 0.05 3.46
N ALA A 36 -2.13 1.32 3.75
CA ALA A 36 -1.30 2.18 2.90
C ALA A 36 -0.39 3.11 3.72
N GLY A 37 0.75 3.44 3.17
CA GLY A 37 1.45 4.67 3.51
C GLY A 37 0.74 5.89 2.93
N ASP A 38 1.26 7.11 3.20
CA ASP A 38 0.67 8.35 2.69
C ASP A 38 -0.84 8.49 3.02
N GLY A 39 -1.24 8.08 4.24
CA GLY A 39 -2.63 7.97 4.67
C GLY A 39 -3.46 9.23 4.49
N GLN A 40 -2.86 10.42 4.65
CA GLN A 40 -3.51 11.71 4.42
C GLN A 40 -4.00 11.91 2.98
N LEU A 41 -3.43 11.15 2.03
CA LEU A 41 -3.80 11.19 0.63
C LEU A 41 -4.77 10.04 0.28
N ILE A 42 -4.33 8.82 0.53
CA ILE A 42 -4.94 7.60 -0.03
C ILE A 42 -6.30 7.31 0.60
N THR A 43 -6.49 7.57 1.88
CA THR A 43 -7.76 7.31 2.56
C THR A 43 -8.92 8.11 1.99
N SER A 44 -8.65 9.29 1.41
CA SER A 44 -9.66 10.12 0.75
C SER A 44 -10.25 9.50 -0.52
N TRP A 45 -9.66 8.41 -1.03
CA TRP A 45 -10.13 7.74 -2.26
C TRP A 45 -11.25 6.72 -2.00
N GLY A 46 -11.57 6.44 -0.73
CA GLY A 46 -12.55 5.42 -0.34
C GLY A 46 -13.94 5.65 -0.91
N ALA A 47 -14.43 6.91 -0.92
CA ALA A 47 -15.72 7.23 -1.52
C ALA A 47 -15.80 6.86 -3.01
N GLY A 48 -14.67 6.85 -3.72
CA GLY A 48 -14.58 6.41 -5.11
C GLY A 48 -14.82 4.91 -5.28
N LEU A 49 -14.47 4.10 -4.29
CA LEU A 49 -14.74 2.64 -4.31
C LEU A 49 -16.23 2.36 -4.14
N GLU A 50 -16.88 3.04 -3.22
CA GLU A 50 -18.34 2.92 -3.03
C GLU A 50 -19.10 3.39 -4.27
N ALA A 51 -18.71 4.54 -4.86
CA ALA A 51 -19.30 5.04 -6.09
C ALA A 51 -19.12 4.10 -7.29
N ALA A 52 -18.05 3.31 -7.30
CA ALA A 52 -17.79 2.28 -8.32
C ALA A 52 -18.55 0.96 -8.05
N GLY A 53 -19.29 0.84 -6.94
CA GLY A 53 -20.03 -0.36 -6.57
C GLY A 53 -19.13 -1.55 -6.23
N LEU A 54 -17.91 -1.29 -5.74
CA LEU A 54 -16.97 -2.31 -5.32
C LEU A 54 -17.33 -2.85 -3.93
N PRO A 55 -16.79 -4.03 -3.56
CA PRO A 55 -16.97 -4.57 -2.22
C PRO A 55 -16.62 -3.53 -1.16
N PRO A 56 -17.40 -3.40 -0.07
CA PRO A 56 -17.12 -2.47 1.00
C PRO A 56 -15.69 -2.65 1.53
N THR A 57 -14.83 -1.67 1.24
CA THR A 57 -13.41 -1.76 1.53
C THR A 57 -12.99 -0.64 2.46
N MET A 58 -12.47 -1.00 3.63
CA MET A 58 -11.80 -0.06 4.53
C MET A 58 -10.43 0.29 3.97
N ILE A 59 -10.06 1.56 3.99
CA ILE A 59 -8.69 1.99 3.67
C ILE A 59 -8.07 2.54 4.94
N VAL A 60 -6.96 2.00 5.37
CA VAL A 60 -6.23 2.41 6.58
C VAL A 60 -4.87 2.95 6.17
N GLY A 61 -4.60 4.20 6.50
CA GLY A 61 -3.35 4.84 6.09
C GLY A 61 -2.60 5.50 7.24
N ALA A 62 -1.35 5.11 7.46
CA ALA A 62 -0.43 5.87 8.29
C ALA A 62 0.01 7.13 7.53
N HIS A 63 -0.07 8.31 8.18
CA HIS A 63 0.41 9.54 7.57
C HIS A 63 1.93 9.52 7.44
N ARG A 64 2.44 10.04 6.34
CA ARG A 64 3.88 10.22 6.17
C ARG A 64 4.37 11.37 7.04
N PRO A 65 5.65 11.36 7.46
CA PRO A 65 6.28 12.54 8.06
C PRO A 65 6.34 13.69 7.04
N ALA A 66 6.42 14.93 7.55
CA ALA A 66 6.61 16.10 6.69
C ALA A 66 7.98 16.12 6.00
N ASP A 67 8.99 15.51 6.62
CA ASP A 67 10.32 15.37 6.06
C ASP A 67 10.37 14.21 5.06
N GLU A 68 10.64 14.52 3.79
CA GLU A 68 10.70 13.54 2.71
C GLU A 68 11.86 12.54 2.87
N THR A 69 12.97 12.94 3.50
CA THR A 69 14.07 12.02 3.80
C THR A 69 13.66 10.97 4.82
N LEU A 70 12.97 11.40 5.89
CA LEU A 70 12.41 10.46 6.86
C LEU A 70 11.38 9.52 6.24
N ARG A 71 10.54 10.03 5.33
CA ARG A 71 9.60 9.20 4.57
C ARG A 71 10.31 8.10 3.78
N LEU A 72 11.40 8.41 3.10
CA LEU A 72 12.17 7.41 2.36
C LEU A 72 12.77 6.35 3.30
N HIS A 73 13.27 6.76 4.46
CA HIS A 73 13.78 5.82 5.47
C HIS A 73 12.69 4.90 6.02
N GLU A 74 11.48 5.40 6.21
CA GLU A 74 10.35 4.62 6.72
C GLU A 74 9.76 3.68 5.66
N TYR A 75 9.83 4.05 4.38
CA TYR A 75 9.10 3.36 3.33
C TYR A 75 9.94 2.36 2.54
N SER A 76 11.26 2.45 2.59
CA SER A 76 12.12 1.57 1.82
C SER A 76 13.11 0.81 2.70
N PRO A 77 13.12 -0.54 2.64
CA PRO A 77 14.19 -1.35 3.21
C PRO A 77 15.40 -1.41 2.28
N GLY A 78 15.58 -0.40 1.45
CA GLY A 78 16.55 -0.36 0.37
C GLY A 78 18.00 -0.41 0.83
N ARG A 79 18.88 -0.63 -0.14
CA ARG A 79 20.32 -0.57 0.08
C ARG A 79 20.81 0.86 -0.13
N SER A 80 21.67 1.31 0.78
CA SER A 80 22.37 2.57 0.64
C SER A 80 23.19 2.61 -0.65
N THR A 81 23.21 3.78 -1.28
CA THR A 81 24.02 4.12 -2.45
C THR A 81 24.90 5.31 -2.11
N ASP A 82 25.80 5.71 -3.02
CA ASP A 82 26.60 6.94 -2.84
C ASP A 82 25.74 8.21 -2.75
N ALA A 83 24.53 8.17 -3.34
CA ALA A 83 23.60 9.30 -3.36
C ALA A 83 22.63 9.32 -2.17
N PHE A 84 22.34 8.18 -1.57
CA PHE A 84 21.37 8.08 -0.47
C PHE A 84 21.68 6.90 0.45
N THR A 85 21.75 7.17 1.74
CA THR A 85 21.95 6.15 2.77
C THR A 85 20.63 5.87 3.47
N PHE A 86 20.08 4.67 3.28
CA PHE A 86 18.88 4.23 3.99
C PHE A 86 19.17 3.91 5.45
N ASP A 87 18.22 4.20 6.32
CA ASP A 87 18.25 3.85 7.74
C ASP A 87 17.43 2.57 7.98
N PRO A 88 18.08 1.41 8.13
CA PRO A 88 17.37 0.14 8.35
C PRO A 88 16.68 0.07 9.71
N GLN A 89 17.13 0.83 10.70
CA GLN A 89 16.50 0.87 12.03
C GLN A 89 15.20 1.65 11.96
N ARG A 90 15.20 2.77 11.20
CA ARG A 90 14.01 3.56 10.97
C ARG A 90 12.95 2.78 10.20
N PHE A 91 13.36 2.07 9.15
CA PHE A 91 12.46 1.18 8.42
C PHE A 91 11.88 0.10 9.35
N ALA A 92 12.70 -0.61 10.13
CA ALA A 92 12.22 -1.67 11.02
C ALA A 92 11.27 -1.15 12.10
N ALA A 93 11.50 0.04 12.64
CA ALA A 93 10.60 0.67 13.59
C ALA A 93 9.25 1.03 12.95
N HIS A 94 9.25 1.56 11.72
CA HIS A 94 8.04 1.87 10.98
C HIS A 94 7.31 0.58 10.53
N GLU A 95 8.02 -0.44 10.08
CA GLU A 95 7.44 -1.75 9.77
C GLU A 95 6.68 -2.32 10.96
N LYS A 96 7.31 -2.32 12.14
CA LYS A 96 6.65 -2.79 13.37
C LYS A 96 5.40 -1.98 13.69
N PHE A 97 5.50 -0.66 13.66
CA PHE A 97 4.36 0.23 13.86
C PHE A 97 3.21 -0.08 12.89
N PHE A 98 3.52 -0.21 11.60
CA PHE A 98 2.55 -0.46 10.54
C PHE A 98 1.86 -1.83 10.69
N VAL A 99 2.64 -2.86 10.99
CA VAL A 99 2.14 -4.25 11.10
C VAL A 99 1.42 -4.52 12.42
N GLU A 100 1.87 -3.92 13.53
CA GLU A 100 1.31 -4.18 14.85
C GLU A 100 0.27 -3.12 15.26
N ASP A 101 0.67 -1.85 15.36
CA ASP A 101 -0.16 -0.82 15.99
C ASP A 101 -1.27 -0.33 15.06
N VAL A 102 -0.94 -0.06 13.79
CA VAL A 102 -1.92 0.38 12.79
C VAL A 102 -2.95 -0.73 12.52
N ARG A 103 -2.51 -1.97 12.42
CA ARG A 103 -3.44 -3.11 12.26
C ARG A 103 -4.34 -3.30 13.47
N ARG A 104 -3.79 -3.27 14.68
CA ARG A 104 -4.58 -3.38 15.91
C ARG A 104 -5.66 -2.30 15.99
N TRP A 105 -5.29 -1.07 15.64
CA TRP A 105 -6.25 0.03 15.58
C TRP A 105 -7.34 -0.22 14.52
N ALA A 106 -6.98 -0.69 13.33
CA ALA A 106 -7.93 -1.05 12.28
C ALA A 106 -8.87 -2.20 12.72
N ALA A 107 -8.34 -3.25 13.35
CA ALA A 107 -9.13 -4.37 13.85
C ALA A 107 -10.18 -3.90 14.88
N THR A 108 -9.86 -2.93 15.72
CA THR A 108 -10.80 -2.32 16.66
C THR A 108 -11.96 -1.64 15.93
N ARG A 109 -11.70 -0.98 14.78
CA ARG A 109 -12.75 -0.33 13.97
C ARG A 109 -13.63 -1.31 13.21
N LEU A 110 -13.06 -2.45 12.79
CA LEU A 110 -13.80 -3.53 12.12
C LEU A 110 -14.53 -4.46 13.11
N GLY A 111 -14.14 -4.45 14.37
CA GLY A 111 -14.61 -5.42 15.37
C GLY A 111 -14.04 -6.83 15.18
N THR A 112 -13.27 -7.08 14.13
CA THR A 112 -12.59 -8.35 13.82
C THR A 112 -11.42 -8.12 12.87
N GLU A 113 -10.46 -9.03 12.86
CA GLU A 113 -9.40 -9.07 11.83
C GLU A 113 -9.91 -9.81 10.59
N LEU A 114 -9.61 -9.23 9.42
CA LEU A 114 -9.90 -9.89 8.15
C LEU A 114 -8.75 -10.82 7.76
N PRO A 115 -9.05 -11.95 7.08
CA PRO A 115 -8.02 -12.88 6.63
C PRO A 115 -7.14 -12.26 5.54
N ALA A 116 -5.98 -12.89 5.28
CA ALA A 116 -5.00 -12.38 4.33
C ALA A 116 -5.55 -12.16 2.92
N ASP A 117 -6.42 -13.03 2.44
CA ASP A 117 -7.08 -12.93 1.12
C ASP A 117 -8.07 -11.76 1.01
N ARG A 118 -8.42 -11.13 2.14
CA ARG A 118 -9.23 -9.91 2.24
C ARG A 118 -8.41 -8.70 2.73
N THR A 119 -7.09 -8.83 2.80
CA THR A 119 -6.18 -7.80 3.29
C THR A 119 -5.10 -7.51 2.24
N ALA A 120 -4.95 -6.24 1.88
CA ALA A 120 -3.91 -5.81 0.94
C ALA A 120 -3.02 -4.71 1.53
N ALA A 121 -1.78 -4.64 1.03
CA ALA A 121 -0.92 -3.46 1.16
C ALA A 121 -0.95 -2.68 -0.16
N PHE A 122 -1.09 -1.36 -0.07
CA PHE A 122 -1.09 -0.45 -1.21
C PHE A 122 -0.11 0.69 -1.02
N GLY A 123 0.49 1.11 -2.10
CA GLY A 123 1.32 2.31 -2.10
C GLY A 123 1.61 2.86 -3.48
N VAL A 124 2.02 4.11 -3.48
CA VAL A 124 2.37 4.89 -4.67
C VAL A 124 3.78 5.44 -4.52
N SER A 125 4.58 5.47 -5.59
CA SER A 125 5.95 6.00 -5.53
C SER A 125 6.81 5.28 -4.46
N ALA A 126 7.40 5.99 -3.51
CA ALA A 126 8.07 5.38 -2.37
C ALA A 126 7.12 4.53 -1.50
N GLY A 127 5.83 4.91 -1.38
CA GLY A 127 4.83 4.09 -0.70
C GLY A 127 4.61 2.73 -1.36
N ALA A 128 4.86 2.62 -2.66
CA ALA A 128 4.82 1.33 -3.37
C ALA A 128 5.97 0.40 -2.93
N GLU A 129 7.12 0.96 -2.53
CA GLU A 129 8.22 0.19 -1.94
C GLU A 129 7.83 -0.37 -0.58
N LEU A 130 7.14 0.44 0.24
CA LEU A 130 6.56 -0.02 1.52
C LEU A 130 5.56 -1.16 1.29
N ALA A 131 4.64 -1.00 0.34
CA ALA A 131 3.65 -2.04 0.05
C ALA A 131 4.30 -3.36 -0.39
N LEU A 132 5.31 -3.31 -1.26
CA LEU A 132 6.09 -4.48 -1.67
C LEU A 132 6.82 -5.11 -0.47
N ALA A 133 7.45 -4.30 0.39
CA ALA A 133 8.14 -4.80 1.57
C ALA A 133 7.16 -5.48 2.54
N MET A 134 6.01 -4.85 2.80
CA MET A 134 4.98 -5.40 3.69
C MET A 134 4.45 -6.74 3.17
N GLY A 135 4.08 -6.81 1.89
CA GLY A 135 3.58 -8.06 1.31
C GLY A 135 4.59 -9.20 1.29
N LEU A 136 5.86 -8.89 0.97
CA LEU A 136 6.91 -9.91 0.91
C LEU A 136 7.38 -10.39 2.28
N ARG A 137 7.36 -9.53 3.29
CA ARG A 137 7.82 -9.85 4.64
C ARG A 137 6.71 -10.41 5.54
N HIS A 138 5.45 -10.09 5.23
CA HIS A 138 4.27 -10.46 6.01
C HIS A 138 3.16 -11.06 5.12
N PRO A 139 3.44 -12.12 4.33
CA PRO A 139 2.47 -12.72 3.41
C PRO A 139 1.30 -13.42 4.14
N ASP A 140 1.43 -13.65 5.43
CA ASP A 140 0.34 -14.18 6.27
C ASP A 140 -0.68 -13.10 6.65
N ILE A 141 -0.33 -11.82 6.46
CA ILE A 141 -1.17 -10.67 6.74
C ILE A 141 -1.73 -10.11 5.44
N TYR A 142 -0.84 -9.87 4.46
CA TYR A 142 -1.17 -9.21 3.21
C TYR A 142 -1.20 -10.24 2.07
N GLY A 143 -2.39 -10.73 1.73
CA GLY A 143 -2.57 -11.67 0.62
C GLY A 143 -2.50 -11.01 -0.75
N ALA A 144 -2.62 -9.68 -0.79
CA ALA A 144 -2.45 -8.90 -2.02
C ALA A 144 -1.56 -7.66 -1.81
N VAL A 145 -0.85 -7.27 -2.86
CA VAL A 145 -0.05 -6.04 -2.94
C VAL A 145 -0.48 -5.24 -4.17
N PHE A 146 -0.78 -3.98 -3.95
CA PHE A 146 -1.06 -3.02 -5.02
C PHE A 146 0.07 -1.98 -5.04
N CYS A 147 0.79 -1.93 -6.13
CA CYS A 147 2.01 -1.18 -6.27
C CYS A 147 1.91 -0.27 -7.51
N ALA A 148 1.75 1.03 -7.28
CA ALA A 148 1.67 2.00 -8.35
C ALA A 148 2.95 2.84 -8.44
N SER A 149 3.56 2.87 -9.62
CA SER A 149 4.75 3.69 -9.91
C SER A 149 5.88 3.52 -8.89
N PRO A 150 6.39 2.30 -8.63
CA PRO A 150 7.40 2.07 -7.60
C PRO A 150 8.70 2.83 -7.87
N GLY A 151 9.27 3.40 -6.82
CA GLY A 151 10.60 3.99 -6.85
C GLY A 151 11.72 2.95 -7.03
N ALA A 152 12.97 3.37 -6.89
CA ALA A 152 14.14 2.51 -7.07
C ALA A 152 14.89 2.21 -5.76
N GLY A 153 14.41 2.72 -4.63
CA GLY A 153 15.04 2.51 -3.32
C GLY A 153 14.98 1.05 -2.87
N TYR A 154 13.87 0.39 -3.14
CA TYR A 154 13.72 -1.04 -2.91
C TYR A 154 13.76 -1.81 -4.22
N GLN A 155 14.74 -2.70 -4.35
CA GLN A 155 14.91 -3.56 -5.51
C GLN A 155 14.55 -5.01 -5.14
N PRO A 156 14.12 -5.83 -6.11
CA PRO A 156 13.89 -7.24 -5.86
C PRO A 156 15.11 -7.90 -5.20
N PRO A 157 14.93 -8.57 -4.06
CA PRO A 157 16.03 -9.30 -3.42
C PRO A 157 16.46 -10.48 -4.30
N ALA A 158 17.72 -10.91 -4.15
CA ALA A 158 18.26 -12.04 -4.91
C ALA A 158 17.49 -13.34 -4.68
N VAL A 159 16.88 -13.48 -3.50
CA VAL A 159 16.01 -14.62 -3.14
C VAL A 159 14.71 -14.04 -2.62
N LEU A 160 13.63 -14.32 -3.31
CA LEU A 160 12.27 -14.00 -2.89
C LEU A 160 11.77 -15.04 -1.87
N PRO A 161 10.84 -14.66 -0.96
CA PRO A 161 10.24 -15.61 -0.04
C PRO A 161 9.45 -16.68 -0.80
N SER A 162 9.32 -17.87 -0.21
CA SER A 162 8.60 -19.01 -0.81
C SER A 162 7.08 -18.78 -0.95
N ARG A 163 6.51 -17.91 -0.11
CA ARG A 163 5.12 -17.48 -0.20
C ARG A 163 5.09 -16.02 -0.67
N LEU A 164 4.48 -15.81 -1.83
CA LEU A 164 4.31 -14.49 -2.43
C LEU A 164 2.85 -14.05 -2.34
N PRO A 165 2.57 -12.77 -2.03
CA PRO A 165 1.24 -12.22 -2.19
C PRO A 165 0.88 -12.12 -3.67
N ARG A 166 -0.41 -12.14 -4.00
CA ARG A 166 -0.87 -11.72 -5.32
C ARG A 166 -0.47 -10.25 -5.53
N THR A 167 0.15 -9.93 -6.64
CA THR A 167 0.72 -8.60 -6.83
C THR A 167 0.19 -7.94 -8.09
N TYR A 168 -0.37 -6.75 -7.95
CA TYR A 168 -0.74 -5.89 -9.07
C TYR A 168 0.22 -4.69 -9.12
N LEU A 169 0.96 -4.60 -10.21
CA LEU A 169 1.85 -3.46 -10.49
C LEU A 169 1.24 -2.63 -11.62
N VAL A 170 1.28 -1.31 -11.47
CA VAL A 170 0.89 -0.38 -12.52
C VAL A 170 1.86 0.79 -12.59
N ALA A 171 2.17 1.23 -13.79
CA ALA A 171 2.93 2.46 -14.02
C ALA A 171 2.49 3.14 -15.32
N GLY A 172 2.66 4.45 -15.36
CA GLY A 172 2.33 5.28 -16.51
C GLY A 172 3.38 5.19 -17.61
N THR A 173 2.95 5.25 -18.86
CA THR A 173 3.87 5.29 -20.03
C THR A 173 4.64 6.60 -20.12
N GLU A 174 4.19 7.65 -19.43
CA GLU A 174 4.83 8.98 -19.39
C GLU A 174 5.78 9.14 -18.20
N GLU A 175 6.03 8.06 -17.44
CA GLU A 175 6.97 8.00 -16.31
C GLU A 175 8.00 6.86 -16.48
N PRO A 176 8.90 6.93 -17.48
CA PRO A 176 9.75 5.81 -17.88
C PRO A 176 10.64 5.23 -16.77
N PHE A 177 11.06 6.05 -15.81
CA PHE A 177 11.83 5.60 -14.65
C PHE A 177 11.01 4.64 -13.77
N PHE A 178 9.80 5.02 -13.40
CA PHE A 178 8.92 4.21 -12.56
C PHE A 178 8.39 2.99 -13.32
N LEU A 179 8.09 3.14 -14.59
CA LEU A 179 7.70 2.03 -15.46
C LEU A 179 8.80 0.95 -15.54
N THR A 180 10.06 1.36 -15.66
CA THR A 180 11.20 0.43 -15.66
C THR A 180 11.30 -0.32 -14.33
N ASN A 181 11.08 0.35 -13.20
CA ASN A 181 11.10 -0.29 -11.89
C ASN A 181 9.91 -1.25 -11.70
N ALA A 182 8.72 -0.87 -12.15
CA ALA A 182 7.54 -1.74 -12.10
C ALA A 182 7.75 -3.02 -12.91
N ARG A 183 8.29 -2.92 -14.13
CA ARG A 183 8.64 -4.08 -14.97
C ARG A 183 9.66 -5.00 -14.29
N ARG A 184 10.71 -4.41 -13.70
CA ARG A 184 11.74 -5.18 -12.96
C ARG A 184 11.13 -6.00 -11.82
N TRP A 185 10.23 -5.40 -11.05
CA TRP A 185 9.52 -6.10 -10.00
C TRP A 185 8.61 -7.21 -10.55
N ALA A 186 7.86 -6.91 -11.62
CA ALA A 186 6.99 -7.91 -12.26
C ALA A 186 7.78 -9.12 -12.76
N ASP A 187 8.91 -8.89 -13.40
CA ASP A 187 9.77 -9.95 -13.93
C ASP A 187 10.38 -10.80 -12.80
N ALA A 188 10.85 -10.17 -11.72
CA ALA A 188 11.39 -10.88 -10.57
C ALA A 188 10.33 -11.77 -9.89
N LEU A 189 9.14 -11.22 -9.65
CA LEU A 189 8.06 -11.97 -8.99
C LEU A 189 7.55 -13.12 -9.88
N ARG A 190 7.41 -12.91 -11.19
CA ARG A 190 7.03 -13.96 -12.13
C ARG A 190 8.07 -15.07 -12.22
N SER A 191 9.36 -14.71 -12.16
CA SER A 191 10.45 -15.70 -12.16
C SER A 191 10.48 -16.57 -10.91
N ALA A 192 9.76 -16.16 -9.86
CA ALA A 192 9.55 -16.92 -8.63
C ALA A 192 8.12 -17.50 -8.54
N ASP A 193 7.47 -17.72 -9.67
CA ASP A 193 6.11 -18.29 -9.81
C ASP A 193 5.02 -17.48 -9.08
N GLY A 194 5.22 -16.16 -8.89
CA GLY A 194 4.23 -15.26 -8.29
C GLY A 194 3.03 -14.99 -9.21
N ASP A 195 1.83 -14.85 -8.62
CA ASP A 195 0.63 -14.34 -9.30
C ASP A 195 0.75 -12.82 -9.48
N VAL A 196 1.12 -12.38 -10.70
CA VAL A 196 1.50 -10.99 -10.99
C VAL A 196 0.75 -10.44 -12.20
N VAL A 197 0.04 -9.36 -11.97
CA VAL A 197 -0.45 -8.46 -13.02
C VAL A 197 0.51 -7.29 -13.15
N MET A 198 0.97 -7.00 -14.38
CA MET A 198 1.68 -5.78 -14.73
C MET A 198 0.87 -5.01 -15.75
N ALA A 199 0.41 -3.83 -15.37
CA ALA A 199 -0.39 -2.95 -16.20
C ALA A 199 0.42 -1.69 -16.59
N GLU A 200 0.46 -1.41 -17.87
CA GLU A 200 1.00 -0.16 -18.40
C GLU A 200 -0.16 0.70 -18.88
N ARG A 201 -0.23 1.94 -18.43
CA ARG A 201 -1.33 2.84 -18.74
C ARG A 201 -0.80 4.19 -19.24
N THR A 202 -1.53 4.84 -20.10
CA THR A 202 -1.23 6.23 -20.44
C THR A 202 -1.41 7.10 -19.20
N GLY A 203 -0.38 7.84 -18.82
CA GLY A 203 -0.38 8.70 -17.65
C GLY A 203 1.02 8.99 -17.14
N SER A 204 1.10 9.98 -16.27
CA SER A 204 2.32 10.44 -15.63
C SER A 204 2.26 10.25 -14.11
N HIS A 205 3.39 10.37 -13.46
CA HIS A 205 3.53 10.26 -12.01
C HIS A 205 2.69 11.29 -11.27
N GLY A 206 1.73 10.86 -10.46
CA GLY A 206 0.92 11.77 -9.66
C GLY A 206 -0.46 11.25 -9.26
N ASP A 207 -1.09 11.97 -8.35
CA ASP A 207 -2.32 11.60 -7.66
C ASP A 207 -3.48 11.26 -8.60
N ALA A 208 -3.66 12.01 -9.68
CA ALA A 208 -4.75 11.81 -10.62
C ALA A 208 -4.67 10.44 -11.29
N PHE A 209 -3.44 10.03 -11.69
CA PHE A 209 -3.19 8.72 -12.28
C PHE A 209 -3.47 7.60 -11.27
N TRP A 210 -2.88 7.68 -10.09
CA TRP A 210 -3.02 6.65 -9.05
C TRP A 210 -4.44 6.50 -8.53
N LYS A 211 -5.13 7.62 -8.31
CA LYS A 211 -6.53 7.63 -7.88
C LYS A 211 -7.45 6.97 -8.92
N HIS A 212 -7.14 7.14 -10.22
CA HIS A 212 -7.88 6.50 -11.30
C HIS A 212 -7.65 4.97 -11.35
N GLU A 213 -6.44 4.51 -11.05
CA GLU A 213 -6.10 3.08 -11.05
C GLU A 213 -6.57 2.34 -9.79
N PHE A 214 -6.73 3.03 -8.67
CA PHE A 214 -7.04 2.41 -7.38
C PHE A 214 -8.31 1.54 -7.37
N PRO A 215 -9.46 1.96 -7.92
CA PRO A 215 -10.63 1.08 -7.99
C PRO A 215 -10.41 -0.20 -8.80
N ARG A 216 -9.55 -0.16 -9.81
CA ARG A 216 -9.24 -1.33 -10.66
C ARG A 216 -8.46 -2.38 -9.90
N VAL A 217 -7.48 -1.96 -9.08
CA VAL A 217 -6.71 -2.90 -8.27
C VAL A 217 -7.53 -3.50 -7.14
N VAL A 218 -8.44 -2.73 -6.55
CA VAL A 218 -9.39 -3.24 -5.55
C VAL A 218 -10.37 -4.24 -6.18
N ALA A 219 -10.91 -3.94 -7.36
CA ALA A 219 -11.77 -4.86 -8.11
C ALA A 219 -11.04 -6.16 -8.47
N TRP A 220 -9.78 -6.08 -8.89
CA TRP A 220 -8.98 -7.26 -9.21
C TRP A 220 -8.75 -8.18 -7.99
N ALA A 221 -8.52 -7.62 -6.82
CA ALA A 221 -8.23 -8.43 -5.64
C ALA A 221 -9.48 -8.95 -4.93
N PHE A 222 -10.53 -8.14 -4.86
CA PHE A 222 -11.68 -8.37 -3.99
C PHE A 222 -13.02 -8.40 -4.74
N GLY A 223 -13.05 -8.01 -6.02
CA GLY A 223 -14.22 -8.18 -6.87
C GLY A 223 -14.52 -9.66 -7.13
N HIS A 224 -15.77 -9.99 -7.18
CA HIS A 224 -16.28 -11.35 -7.48
C HIS A 224 -16.41 -11.56 -8.99
#